data_ff7ba5ee060bd8ead5eb884e729622bd
#
_entry.id   ff7ba5ee060bd8ead5eb884e729622bd
#
_cell.length_a   1.000
_cell.length_b   1.000
_cell.length_c   1.000
_cell.angle_alpha   90.00
_cell.angle_beta   90.00
_cell.angle_gamma   90.00
#
_symmetry.space_group_name_H-M   'P 1'
#
loop_
_entity.id
_entity.type
_entity.pdbx_description
1 polymer ?
#
loop_
_entity_poly.entity_id
_entity_poly.type
_entity_poly.pdbx_seq_one_letter_code
_entity_poly.pdbx_strand_id
1 'polypeptide(L)'
;MTTQKAILIAALLFAATPVSIALAEGDAAAGEKAFNKCKACHTVEQGGANRVGPNLHGVVGRKAGTVDGYSYSKPVKEADVTWNE
;
A
#
# COMPACT_ATOMS: atom_id res chain seq x y z
N MET A 1 3.08 -58.13 -2.75
CA MET A 1 3.03 -57.54 -2.90
C MET A 1 2.69 -56.37 -3.20
N THR A 2 2.63 -55.68 -3.34
CA THR A 2 2.18 -54.73 -3.68
C THR A 2 1.78 -53.84 -2.88
N THR A 3 1.86 -53.22 -2.61
CA THR A 3 1.53 -52.42 -1.72
C THR A 3 1.92 -51.16 -1.75
N GLN A 4 2.59 -50.70 -2.20
CA GLN A 4 3.01 -49.49 -2.20
C GLN A 4 2.21 -48.49 -2.78
N LYS A 5 1.39 -48.50 -3.29
CA LYS A 5 0.69 -47.55 -3.85
C LYS A 5 0.26 -46.43 -3.04
N ALA A 6 -0.12 -46.48 -2.04
CA ALA A 6 -0.67 -45.45 -1.27
C ALA A 6 0.13 -44.23 -1.12
N ILE A 7 1.30 -44.30 -1.19
CA ILE A 7 2.06 -43.19 -1.02
C ILE A 7 1.88 -42.07 -1.88
N LEU A 8 1.69 -42.26 -3.03
CA LEU A 8 1.56 -41.16 -3.88
C LEU A 8 0.56 -40.13 -3.57
N ILE A 9 -0.46 -40.46 -3.07
CA ILE A 9 -1.45 -39.53 -2.78
C ILE A 9 -1.05 -38.39 -1.97
N ALA A 10 -0.34 -38.58 -1.02
CA ALA A 10 0.05 -37.50 -0.15
C ALA A 10 0.59 -36.31 -0.84
N ALA A 11 1.32 -36.52 -1.77
CA ALA A 11 1.94 -35.40 -2.41
C ALA A 11 0.99 -34.40 -2.99
N LEU A 12 -0.08 -34.83 -3.42
CA LEU A 12 -0.96 -33.93 -4.00
C LEU A 12 -1.51 -32.91 -3.13
N LEU A 13 -1.67 -33.20 -1.95
CA LEU A 13 -2.22 -32.25 -1.08
C LEU A 13 -1.56 -30.95 -1.04
N PHE A 14 -0.34 -30.90 -1.18
CA PHE A 14 0.30 -29.68 -1.11
C PHE A 14 0.01 -28.76 -2.21
N ALA A 15 -0.15 -29.21 -3.28
CA ALA A 15 -0.37 -28.36 -4.39
C ALA A 15 -1.57 -27.50 -4.17
N ALA A 16 -2.33 -27.84 -3.31
CA ALA A 16 -3.51 -27.07 -3.17
C ALA A 16 -3.35 -25.83 -2.35
N THR A 17 -2.25 -25.54 -1.98
CA THR A 17 -2.09 -24.43 -1.15
C THR A 17 -2.45 -23.21 -1.87
N PRO A 18 -3.45 -22.56 -1.65
CA PRO A 18 -3.85 -21.41 -2.36
C PRO A 18 -3.14 -20.21 -1.89
N VAL A 19 -3.34 -19.20 -2.50
CA VAL A 19 -2.74 -18.05 -2.17
C VAL A 19 -3.67 -16.99 -2.02
N SER A 20 -4.54 -17.00 -1.26
CA SER A 20 -5.48 -15.98 -1.17
C SER A 20 -5.02 -14.70 -0.59
N ILE A 21 -3.87 -14.60 -0.23
CA ILE A 21 -3.44 -13.41 0.31
C ILE A 21 -3.70 -12.24 -0.48
N ALA A 22 -3.65 -12.38 -1.68
CA ALA A 22 -3.81 -11.26 -2.53
C ALA A 22 -5.10 -10.53 -2.36
N LEU A 23 -5.96 -11.08 -1.63
CA LEU A 23 -7.19 -10.44 -1.51
C LEU A 23 -7.21 -9.46 -0.42
N ALA A 24 -6.16 -9.16 0.08
CA ALA A 24 -6.10 -8.31 1.17
C ALA A 24 -7.01 -7.18 0.95
N GLU A 25 -6.63 -6.09 0.95
CA GLU A 25 -7.44 -5.02 0.86
C GLU A 25 -7.04 -4.16 -0.24
N GLY A 26 -7.86 -3.48 -0.82
CA GLY A 26 -7.58 -2.54 -1.85
C GLY A 26 -7.22 -3.15 -3.18
N ASP A 27 -7.15 -2.33 -4.18
CA ASP A 27 -6.82 -2.73 -5.52
C ASP A 27 -5.83 -1.69 -6.03
N ALA A 28 -4.58 -2.06 -6.14
CA ALA A 28 -3.54 -1.12 -6.51
C ALA A 28 -3.74 -0.52 -7.90
N ALA A 29 -4.23 -1.30 -8.83
CA ALA A 29 -4.44 -0.78 -10.17
C ALA A 29 -5.57 0.24 -10.19
N ALA A 30 -6.62 -0.01 -9.45
CA ALA A 30 -7.72 0.94 -9.39
C ALA A 30 -7.27 2.18 -8.63
N GLY A 31 -6.43 2.00 -7.64
CA GLY A 31 -5.92 3.12 -6.88
C GLY A 31 -5.03 4.02 -7.73
N GLU A 32 -4.26 3.42 -8.60
CA GLU A 32 -3.41 4.21 -9.47
C GLU A 32 -4.26 5.07 -10.39
N LYS A 33 -5.36 4.54 -10.89
CA LYS A 33 -6.23 5.33 -11.72
C LYS A 33 -6.89 6.43 -10.92
N ALA A 34 -7.32 6.13 -9.73
CA ALA A 34 -7.96 7.12 -8.90
C ALA A 34 -6.98 8.24 -8.55
N PHE A 35 -5.73 7.90 -8.40
CA PHE A 35 -4.73 8.89 -8.03
C PHE A 35 -4.48 9.89 -9.14
N ASN A 36 -4.88 9.60 -10.35
CA ASN A 36 -4.71 10.56 -11.42
C ASN A 36 -5.32 11.92 -11.09
N LYS A 37 -6.34 11.94 -10.26
CA LYS A 37 -6.94 13.20 -9.87
C LYS A 37 -6.07 13.96 -8.89
N CYS A 38 -5.14 13.29 -8.28
CA CYS A 38 -4.31 13.90 -7.24
C CYS A 38 -2.96 14.33 -7.78
N LYS A 39 -2.57 13.82 -8.94
CA LYS A 39 -1.26 14.09 -9.49
C LYS A 39 -0.98 15.54 -9.79
N ALA A 40 -2.00 16.31 -9.97
CA ALA A 40 -1.81 17.71 -10.28
C ALA A 40 -1.19 18.43 -9.09
N CYS A 41 -1.42 17.92 -7.90
CA CYS A 41 -0.97 18.61 -6.69
C CYS A 41 0.02 17.82 -5.86
N HIS A 42 0.10 16.52 -6.07
CA HIS A 42 0.95 15.68 -5.24
C HIS A 42 1.88 14.80 -6.06
N THR A 43 3.03 14.48 -5.49
CA THR A 43 3.90 13.45 -6.06
C THR A 43 3.92 12.30 -5.08
N VAL A 44 4.27 11.11 -5.54
CA VAL A 44 4.32 9.94 -4.67
C VAL A 44 5.65 9.23 -4.68
N GLU A 45 6.55 9.55 -5.60
CA GLU A 45 7.81 8.85 -5.66
C GLU A 45 8.75 9.32 -4.55
N GLN A 46 9.63 8.50 -4.15
CA GLN A 46 10.58 8.82 -3.11
C GLN A 46 11.43 9.99 -3.61
N GLY A 47 11.56 11.00 -2.80
CA GLY A 47 12.31 12.18 -3.21
C GLY A 47 11.56 13.10 -4.15
N GLY A 48 10.30 12.83 -4.40
CA GLY A 48 9.52 13.67 -5.29
C GLY A 48 9.30 15.05 -4.71
N ALA A 49 9.11 16.01 -5.58
CA ALA A 49 8.97 17.40 -5.15
C ALA A 49 7.63 17.65 -4.49
N ASN A 50 7.61 18.58 -3.58
CA ASN A 50 6.33 19.09 -3.10
C ASN A 50 5.79 20.00 -4.18
N ARG A 51 4.48 20.03 -4.30
CA ARG A 51 3.83 20.88 -5.27
C ARG A 51 2.78 21.68 -4.56
N VAL A 52 1.59 21.79 -5.07
CA VAL A 52 0.52 22.47 -4.37
C VAL A 52 0.28 21.73 -3.08
N GLY A 53 0.44 20.41 -3.09
CA GLY A 53 0.39 19.58 -1.89
C GLY A 53 1.74 18.95 -1.64
N PRO A 54 1.94 18.34 -0.50
CA PRO A 54 3.23 17.72 -0.17
C PRO A 54 3.41 16.39 -0.88
N ASN A 55 4.65 15.94 -0.97
CA ASN A 55 4.95 14.63 -1.49
C ASN A 55 4.31 13.59 -0.57
N LEU A 56 3.71 12.56 -1.15
CA LEU A 56 2.99 11.55 -0.39
C LEU A 56 3.73 10.23 -0.22
N HIS A 57 5.00 10.17 -0.59
CA HIS A 57 5.74 8.94 -0.41
C HIS A 57 5.83 8.63 1.08
N GLY A 58 5.49 7.41 1.45
CA GLY A 58 5.54 7.01 2.84
C GLY A 58 4.47 7.64 3.73
N VAL A 59 3.38 8.09 3.12
CA VAL A 59 2.36 8.78 3.88
C VAL A 59 1.64 7.90 4.89
N VAL A 60 1.47 6.64 4.62
CA VAL A 60 0.79 5.78 5.57
C VAL A 60 1.71 5.60 6.77
N GLY A 61 1.22 5.91 7.93
CA GLY A 61 2.02 5.85 9.16
C GLY A 61 2.72 7.16 9.49
N ARG A 62 2.57 8.18 8.66
CA ARG A 62 3.24 9.44 8.89
C ARG A 62 2.33 10.41 9.61
N LYS A 63 2.88 11.19 10.50
CA LYS A 63 2.09 12.17 11.20
C LYS A 63 1.76 13.31 10.25
N ALA A 64 0.54 13.81 10.32
CA ALA A 64 0.11 14.89 9.45
C ALA A 64 0.96 16.13 9.72
N GLY A 65 1.20 16.88 8.67
CA GLY A 65 1.89 18.16 8.82
C GLY A 65 3.39 18.09 8.98
N THR A 66 4.02 16.97 8.59
CA THR A 66 5.44 16.78 8.91
C THR A 66 6.37 16.64 7.71
N VAL A 67 5.91 16.87 6.49
CA VAL A 67 6.82 16.77 5.36
C VAL A 67 7.74 17.98 5.35
N ASP A 68 9.03 17.73 5.25
CA ASP A 68 10.00 18.80 5.23
C ASP A 68 9.81 19.71 4.04
N GLY A 69 9.96 20.97 4.27
CA GLY A 69 9.91 21.92 3.16
C GLY A 69 8.54 22.27 2.65
N TYR A 70 7.49 21.70 3.25
CA TYR A 70 6.16 22.06 2.82
C TYR A 70 5.50 22.97 3.85
N SER A 71 4.81 24.01 3.37
CA SER A 71 4.14 24.94 4.26
C SER A 71 2.71 24.50 4.48
N TYR A 72 2.42 23.95 5.61
CA TYR A 72 1.08 23.48 5.92
C TYR A 72 0.22 24.60 6.50
N SER A 73 -1.07 24.46 6.36
CA SER A 73 -1.98 25.36 7.05
C SER A 73 -1.86 25.09 8.54
N LYS A 74 -2.19 26.07 9.34
CA LYS A 74 -2.08 25.90 10.77
C LYS A 74 -2.89 24.73 11.30
N PRO A 75 -4.15 24.56 10.92
CA PRO A 75 -4.92 23.44 11.40
C PRO A 75 -4.29 22.08 11.09
N VAL A 76 -3.70 21.93 9.91
CA VAL A 76 -3.10 20.67 9.55
C VAL A 76 -1.81 20.48 10.34
N LYS A 77 -1.06 21.53 10.51
CA LYS A 77 0.19 21.42 11.22
C LYS A 77 -0.04 21.08 12.68
N GLU A 78 -1.14 21.51 13.24
CA GLU A 78 -1.44 21.26 14.62
C GLU A 78 -2.28 20.03 14.87
N ALA A 79 -2.76 19.39 13.82
CA ALA A 79 -3.58 18.21 13.98
C ALA A 79 -2.70 17.08 14.48
N ASP A 80 -3.11 16.42 15.50
CA ASP A 80 -2.34 15.33 16.05
C ASP A 80 -2.87 14.03 15.45
N VAL A 81 -2.65 13.87 14.17
CA VAL A 81 -3.20 12.75 13.42
C VAL A 81 -2.10 12.02 12.69
N THR A 82 -2.17 10.71 12.67
CA THR A 82 -1.25 9.90 11.90
C THR A 82 -2.06 9.23 10.79
N TRP A 83 -1.56 9.30 9.57
CA TRP A 83 -2.29 8.76 8.44
C TRP A 83 -2.30 7.24 8.47
N ASN A 84 -3.41 6.65 8.10
CA ASN A 84 -3.48 5.19 8.00
C ASN A 84 -4.22 4.85 6.72
N GLU A 85 -4.43 3.59 6.45
CA GLU A 85 -5.12 3.18 5.24
C GLU A 85 -6.57 3.55 5.24
#